data_9dc570656f451f6cdba37b61cf9d0d9a
#
_entry.id   9dc570656f451f6cdba37b61cf9d0d9a
#
_cell.length_a   1.000
_cell.length_b   1.000
_cell.length_c   1.000
_cell.angle_alpha   90.00
_cell.angle_beta   90.00
_cell.angle_gamma   90.00
#
_symmetry.space_group_name_H-M   'P 1'
#
loop_
_entity.id
_entity.type
_entity.pdbx_description
1 polymer ?
#
loop_
_entity_poly.entity_id
_entity_poly.type
_entity_poly.pdbx_seq_one_letter_code
_entity_poly.pdbx_strand_id
1 'polypeptide(L)'
;MTDRPTPGPADLAAMSDLIMPMAIRVAATLRLADHLADGPLTADALAAKAHADPEALGRLMRYLVARGLFESTSDEEEREEGASGQPGVGQGEGAGVEPGAGVGRGGRAGVEAGGRGRFALGEGGRWLLDGAPGSARKWLDLEGFGGHMDRAFFELLGTVRAGGPVAAGNKVSLSPEAAGSYDELMAERARAEGPALAEVLDWSRFKHVVDVGGGTGAQLIALLTAFPGLRGTLVELPASIVTAQQQFAEAGVSCGVLGGNLFELELPRADAFVLRYLLHSFEDDQAVEALAKCRKALEPNGCVLVLEASDATPAVFASMDLLMLVLGHGRERTLAQYDDVAAAAGLSRKAIYHPTAGPRVLEYVV
;
A
#
# COMPACT_ATOMS: atom_id res chain seq x y z
N MET A 1 -26.22 -2.17 10.31
CA MET A 1 -25.64 -3.51 10.45
C MET A 1 -25.94 -4.22 9.15
N THR A 2 -24.95 -4.40 8.28
CA THR A 2 -25.10 -5.20 7.04
C THR A 2 -25.19 -6.65 7.45
N ASP A 3 -26.29 -7.27 7.10
CA ASP A 3 -26.59 -8.69 7.34
C ASP A 3 -25.63 -9.55 6.46
N ARG A 4 -24.39 -9.73 6.95
CA ARG A 4 -23.46 -10.67 6.31
C ARG A 4 -23.88 -12.07 6.75
N PRO A 5 -24.11 -13.00 5.80
CA PRO A 5 -24.42 -14.37 6.14
C PRO A 5 -23.30 -14.98 7.02
N THR A 6 -23.69 -15.74 8.02
CA THR A 6 -22.74 -16.47 8.88
C THR A 6 -21.96 -17.47 8.02
N PRO A 7 -20.62 -17.44 8.03
CA PRO A 7 -19.81 -18.35 7.23
C PRO A 7 -20.03 -19.82 7.64
N GLY A 8 -20.26 -20.68 6.63
CA GLY A 8 -20.32 -22.13 6.82
C GLY A 8 -18.93 -22.78 6.75
N PRO A 9 -18.85 -24.13 6.91
CA PRO A 9 -17.55 -24.83 6.85
C PRO A 9 -16.78 -24.65 5.52
N ALA A 10 -17.48 -24.57 4.41
CA ALA A 10 -16.86 -24.33 3.08
C ALA A 10 -16.29 -22.90 2.98
N ASP A 11 -16.97 -21.92 3.58
CA ASP A 11 -16.49 -20.53 3.61
C ASP A 11 -15.26 -20.42 4.50
N LEU A 12 -15.24 -21.10 5.66
CA LEU A 12 -14.07 -21.13 6.55
C LEU A 12 -12.87 -21.78 5.86
N ALA A 13 -13.07 -22.86 5.10
CA ALA A 13 -12.00 -23.48 4.33
C ALA A 13 -11.45 -22.52 3.27
N ALA A 14 -12.31 -21.83 2.54
CA ALA A 14 -11.91 -20.83 1.53
C ALA A 14 -11.20 -19.61 2.16
N MET A 15 -11.67 -19.14 3.32
CA MET A 15 -11.07 -18.02 4.06
C MET A 15 -9.71 -18.37 4.68
N SER A 16 -9.43 -19.63 4.98
CA SER A 16 -8.17 -20.11 5.57
C SER A 16 -7.17 -20.62 4.52
N ASP A 17 -7.55 -20.68 3.23
CA ASP A 17 -6.67 -21.11 2.15
C ASP A 17 -5.53 -20.10 1.90
N LEU A 18 -4.29 -20.59 1.94
CA LEU A 18 -3.10 -19.79 1.67
C LEU A 18 -2.61 -19.88 0.21
N ILE A 19 -3.19 -20.79 -0.60
CA ILE A 19 -2.66 -21.04 -1.96
C ILE A 19 -2.77 -19.78 -2.82
N MET A 20 -3.95 -19.18 -2.90
CA MET A 20 -4.17 -17.99 -3.72
C MET A 20 -3.38 -16.78 -3.24
N PRO A 21 -3.40 -16.39 -1.95
CA PRO A 21 -2.58 -15.31 -1.44
C PRO A 21 -1.08 -15.49 -1.71
N MET A 22 -0.54 -16.69 -1.54
CA MET A 22 0.87 -16.97 -1.78
C MET A 22 1.22 -17.01 -3.28
N ALA A 23 0.34 -17.55 -4.12
CA ALA A 23 0.53 -17.55 -5.57
C ALA A 23 0.62 -16.11 -6.13
N ILE A 24 -0.24 -15.20 -5.67
CA ILE A 24 -0.22 -13.78 -6.05
C ILE A 24 1.10 -13.13 -5.61
N ARG A 25 1.56 -13.40 -4.38
CA ARG A 25 2.81 -12.86 -3.85
C ARG A 25 4.03 -13.32 -4.65
N VAL A 26 4.07 -14.61 -5.00
CA VAL A 26 5.13 -15.14 -5.87
C VAL A 26 5.09 -14.47 -7.24
N ALA A 27 3.91 -14.28 -7.84
CA ALA A 27 3.78 -13.57 -9.11
C ALA A 27 4.27 -12.12 -9.03
N ALA A 28 3.96 -11.42 -7.94
CA ALA A 28 4.41 -10.06 -7.67
C ALA A 28 5.94 -9.98 -7.50
N THR A 29 6.51 -10.90 -6.71
CA THR A 29 7.95 -10.96 -6.44
C THR A 29 8.75 -11.28 -7.70
N LEU A 30 8.29 -12.26 -8.48
CA LEU A 30 8.92 -12.64 -9.75
C LEU A 30 8.59 -11.67 -10.90
N ARG A 31 7.83 -10.60 -10.65
CA ARG A 31 7.46 -9.56 -11.63
C ARG A 31 6.82 -10.13 -12.90
N LEU A 32 5.99 -11.17 -12.75
CA LEU A 32 5.45 -11.90 -13.91
C LEU A 32 4.56 -11.00 -14.79
N ALA A 33 3.84 -10.04 -14.21
CA ALA A 33 3.05 -9.06 -14.95
C ALA A 33 3.95 -8.17 -15.82
N ASP A 34 5.07 -7.68 -15.29
CA ASP A 34 6.01 -6.83 -16.05
C ASP A 34 6.64 -7.60 -17.22
N HIS A 35 7.01 -8.86 -16.99
CA HIS A 35 7.58 -9.70 -18.05
C HIS A 35 6.59 -10.00 -19.18
N LEU A 36 5.27 -9.95 -18.90
CA LEU A 36 4.20 -10.19 -19.86
C LEU A 36 3.60 -8.89 -20.43
N ALA A 37 4.09 -7.72 -20.02
CA ALA A 37 3.57 -6.43 -20.47
C ALA A 37 3.74 -6.21 -21.98
N ASP A 38 4.83 -6.73 -22.56
CA ASP A 38 5.16 -6.58 -23.97
C ASP A 38 4.54 -7.68 -24.87
N GLY A 39 3.83 -8.63 -24.29
CA GLY A 39 3.15 -9.70 -25.03
C GLY A 39 3.29 -11.09 -24.40
N PRO A 40 2.61 -12.08 -25.01
CA PRO A 40 2.55 -13.43 -24.47
C PRO A 40 3.90 -14.16 -24.54
N LEU A 41 4.24 -14.92 -23.48
CA LEU A 41 5.46 -15.72 -23.36
C LEU A 41 5.14 -17.20 -23.07
N THR A 42 5.96 -18.12 -23.61
CA THR A 42 5.95 -19.52 -23.17
C THR A 42 6.42 -19.65 -21.73
N ALA A 43 6.10 -20.78 -21.06
CA ALA A 43 6.58 -21.04 -19.71
C ALA A 43 8.12 -20.97 -19.62
N ASP A 44 8.84 -21.51 -20.61
CA ASP A 44 10.30 -21.49 -20.65
C ASP A 44 10.86 -20.07 -20.78
N ALA A 45 10.28 -19.25 -21.67
CA ALA A 45 10.72 -17.88 -21.87
C ALA A 45 10.41 -16.98 -20.64
N LEU A 46 9.24 -17.17 -20.01
CA LEU A 46 8.89 -16.46 -18.80
C LEU A 46 9.76 -16.88 -17.62
N ALA A 47 10.04 -18.18 -17.47
CA ALA A 47 10.91 -18.72 -16.42
C ALA A 47 12.34 -18.22 -16.55
N ALA A 48 12.87 -18.13 -17.78
CA ALA A 48 14.19 -17.56 -18.02
C ALA A 48 14.28 -16.09 -17.58
N LYS A 49 13.24 -15.28 -17.85
CA LYS A 49 13.17 -13.87 -17.40
C LYS A 49 13.05 -13.77 -15.88
N ALA A 50 12.25 -14.64 -15.27
CA ALA A 50 11.96 -14.65 -13.83
C ALA A 50 13.03 -15.41 -13.01
N HIS A 51 14.06 -15.96 -13.63
CA HIS A 51 15.08 -16.82 -12.98
C HIS A 51 14.46 -17.98 -12.18
N ALA A 52 13.42 -18.61 -12.74
CA ALA A 52 12.65 -19.66 -12.10
C ALA A 52 12.73 -20.99 -12.87
N ASP A 53 12.32 -22.08 -12.21
CA ASP A 53 12.17 -23.37 -12.87
C ASP A 53 10.94 -23.35 -13.81
N PRO A 54 11.07 -23.75 -15.10
CA PRO A 54 9.97 -23.65 -16.06
C PRO A 54 8.75 -24.50 -15.71
N GLU A 55 8.96 -25.71 -15.17
CA GLU A 55 7.85 -26.60 -14.80
C GLU A 55 7.06 -26.04 -13.61
N ALA A 56 7.77 -25.61 -12.56
CA ALA A 56 7.18 -25.02 -11.37
C ALA A 56 6.44 -23.73 -11.72
N LEU A 57 7.06 -22.84 -12.51
CA LEU A 57 6.44 -21.62 -12.98
C LEU A 57 5.20 -21.88 -13.84
N GLY A 58 5.27 -22.85 -14.75
CA GLY A 58 4.13 -23.26 -15.56
C GLY A 58 2.95 -23.75 -14.71
N ARG A 59 3.20 -24.45 -13.61
CA ARG A 59 2.15 -24.87 -12.64
C ARG A 59 1.53 -23.67 -11.94
N LEU A 60 2.36 -22.72 -11.49
CA LEU A 60 1.91 -21.46 -10.87
C LEU A 60 1.04 -20.67 -11.86
N MET A 61 1.50 -20.48 -13.09
CA MET A 61 0.79 -19.71 -14.10
C MET A 61 -0.56 -20.34 -14.47
N ARG A 62 -0.63 -21.67 -14.65
CA ARG A 62 -1.91 -22.35 -14.88
C ARG A 62 -2.90 -22.11 -13.73
N TYR A 63 -2.43 -22.12 -12.49
CA TYR A 63 -3.29 -21.79 -11.34
C TYR A 63 -3.79 -20.36 -11.41
N LEU A 64 -2.92 -19.39 -11.68
CA LEU A 64 -3.27 -17.96 -11.75
C LEU A 64 -4.19 -17.64 -12.94
N VAL A 65 -4.03 -18.34 -14.07
CA VAL A 65 -4.97 -18.30 -15.22
C VAL A 65 -6.34 -18.83 -14.82
N ALA A 66 -6.39 -19.99 -14.16
CA ALA A 66 -7.66 -20.57 -13.69
C ALA A 66 -8.41 -19.67 -12.67
N ARG A 67 -7.69 -18.73 -12.06
CA ARG A 67 -8.21 -17.73 -11.12
C ARG A 67 -8.45 -16.35 -11.75
N GLY A 68 -8.22 -16.20 -13.06
CA GLY A 68 -8.52 -14.98 -13.84
C GLY A 68 -7.51 -13.83 -13.63
N LEU A 69 -6.31 -14.10 -13.09
CA LEU A 69 -5.28 -13.06 -12.98
C LEU A 69 -4.48 -12.90 -14.26
N PHE A 70 -4.18 -14.03 -14.91
CA PHE A 70 -3.46 -14.07 -16.18
C PHE A 70 -4.31 -14.82 -17.22
N GLU A 71 -3.90 -14.78 -18.46
CA GLU A 71 -4.54 -15.46 -19.58
C GLU A 71 -3.60 -16.50 -20.19
N SER A 72 -4.17 -17.47 -20.91
CA SER A 72 -3.41 -18.40 -21.73
C SER A 72 -3.89 -18.28 -23.16
N THR A 73 -2.96 -18.16 -24.12
CA THR A 73 -3.24 -18.15 -25.55
C THR A 73 -2.76 -19.47 -26.16
N SER A 74 -3.54 -20.06 -27.07
CA SER A 74 -3.11 -21.20 -27.87
C SER A 74 -2.41 -20.71 -29.16
N ASP A 75 -1.43 -21.48 -29.66
CA ASP A 75 -0.74 -21.16 -30.93
C ASP A 75 -1.72 -21.12 -32.15
N GLU A 76 -2.96 -21.58 -32.00
CA GLU A 76 -3.99 -21.54 -33.02
C GLU A 76 -4.68 -20.17 -33.13
N GLU A 77 -4.88 -19.45 -32.02
CA GLU A 77 -5.51 -18.13 -32.01
C GLU A 77 -4.64 -17.05 -32.66
N GLU A 78 -3.31 -17.14 -32.54
CA GLU A 78 -2.40 -16.21 -33.23
C GLU A 78 -2.39 -16.38 -34.76
N ARG A 79 -2.73 -17.57 -35.27
CA ARG A 79 -2.80 -17.81 -36.72
C ARG A 79 -4.08 -17.21 -37.34
N GLU A 80 -5.15 -17.12 -36.60
CA GLU A 80 -6.42 -16.52 -37.07
C GLU A 80 -6.37 -14.98 -37.04
N GLU A 81 -5.78 -14.36 -36.02
CA GLU A 81 -5.58 -12.91 -36.00
C GLU A 81 -4.59 -12.41 -37.05
N GLY A 82 -3.53 -13.17 -37.32
CA GLY A 82 -2.58 -12.87 -38.39
C GLY A 82 -3.14 -13.07 -39.82
N ALA A 83 -4.19 -13.87 -39.98
CA ALA A 83 -4.79 -14.18 -41.26
C ALA A 83 -5.93 -13.22 -41.66
N SER A 84 -6.47 -12.40 -40.73
CA SER A 84 -7.57 -11.47 -41.01
C SER A 84 -7.18 -10.13 -41.65
N GLY A 85 -5.92 -10.00 -42.05
CA GLY A 85 -5.31 -8.78 -42.63
C GLY A 85 -5.35 -8.64 -44.16
N GLN A 86 -6.28 -9.34 -44.90
CA GLN A 86 -6.47 -9.04 -46.34
C GLN A 86 -7.98 -8.82 -46.66
N PRO A 87 -8.37 -7.72 -47.32
CA PRO A 87 -9.75 -7.48 -47.71
C PRO A 87 -10.10 -8.28 -48.96
N GLY A 88 -10.81 -9.38 -48.80
CA GLY A 88 -11.42 -10.13 -49.89
C GLY A 88 -12.87 -9.64 -50.12
N VAL A 89 -13.08 -8.99 -51.26
CA VAL A 89 -14.41 -8.62 -51.79
C VAL A 89 -15.12 -9.87 -52.27
N GLY A 90 -16.34 -10.11 -51.81
CA GLY A 90 -17.18 -11.19 -52.32
C GLY A 90 -18.63 -11.15 -51.79
N GLN A 91 -19.55 -10.76 -52.66
CA GLN A 91 -20.99 -10.66 -52.48
C GLN A 91 -21.68 -12.02 -52.24
N GLY A 92 -22.80 -12.03 -51.51
CA GLY A 92 -23.73 -13.15 -51.53
C GLY A 92 -24.83 -13.11 -50.48
N GLU A 93 -26.02 -12.84 -50.90
CA GLU A 93 -27.32 -12.72 -50.23
C GLU A 93 -27.78 -13.98 -49.46
N GLY A 94 -28.64 -13.76 -48.43
CA GLY A 94 -29.65 -14.78 -48.11
C GLY A 94 -30.07 -14.89 -46.66
N ALA A 95 -31.09 -14.13 -46.31
CA ALA A 95 -32.29 -14.42 -45.48
C ALA A 95 -32.27 -15.40 -44.29
N GLY A 96 -32.73 -14.91 -43.11
CA GLY A 96 -33.83 -15.64 -42.41
C GLY A 96 -33.68 -15.98 -40.96
N VAL A 97 -34.30 -15.15 -40.10
CA VAL A 97 -35.18 -15.50 -38.94
C VAL A 97 -34.65 -16.10 -37.64
N GLU A 98 -34.55 -15.21 -36.64
CA GLU A 98 -35.23 -15.14 -35.30
C GLU A 98 -35.01 -16.20 -34.19
N PRO A 99 -35.33 -15.86 -32.89
CA PRO A 99 -34.31 -15.79 -31.83
C PRO A 99 -34.55 -16.84 -30.75
N GLY A 100 -33.50 -17.23 -30.09
CA GLY A 100 -33.56 -18.09 -28.91
C GLY A 100 -32.62 -17.60 -27.83
N ALA A 101 -33.22 -17.11 -26.76
CA ALA A 101 -32.49 -16.77 -25.53
C ALA A 101 -31.77 -18.01 -24.99
N GLY A 102 -30.44 -17.98 -25.00
CA GLY A 102 -29.58 -18.98 -24.39
C GLY A 102 -28.53 -18.30 -23.55
N VAL A 103 -28.68 -18.46 -22.24
CA VAL A 103 -27.65 -18.10 -21.24
C VAL A 103 -26.34 -18.80 -21.61
N GLY A 104 -25.37 -18.03 -22.06
CA GLY A 104 -24.04 -18.51 -22.42
C GLY A 104 -23.32 -19.07 -21.20
N ARG A 105 -23.25 -20.37 -21.09
CA ARG A 105 -22.30 -21.08 -20.24
C ARG A 105 -20.90 -20.84 -20.81
N GLY A 106 -20.07 -20.10 -20.09
CA GLY A 106 -18.66 -19.93 -20.39
C GLY A 106 -18.02 -21.31 -20.66
N GLY A 107 -17.39 -21.44 -21.81
CA GLY A 107 -16.71 -22.66 -22.22
C GLY A 107 -15.61 -22.99 -21.21
N ARG A 108 -15.70 -24.18 -20.63
CA ARG A 108 -14.58 -24.82 -19.93
C ARG A 108 -13.55 -25.19 -21.02
N ALA A 109 -12.58 -24.31 -21.25
CA ALA A 109 -11.35 -24.72 -21.91
C ALA A 109 -10.69 -25.76 -21.00
N GLY A 110 -10.66 -27.00 -21.41
CA GLY A 110 -9.94 -28.08 -20.72
C GLY A 110 -8.47 -27.72 -20.69
N VAL A 111 -7.92 -27.58 -19.48
CA VAL A 111 -6.47 -27.39 -19.25
C VAL A 111 -5.81 -28.73 -19.58
N GLU A 112 -5.38 -28.93 -20.82
CA GLU A 112 -4.54 -30.06 -21.18
C GLU A 112 -3.17 -29.92 -20.53
N ALA A 113 -2.79 -30.93 -19.75
CA ALA A 113 -1.46 -31.04 -19.17
C ALA A 113 -0.46 -31.32 -20.30
N GLY A 114 0.26 -30.29 -20.78
CA GLY A 114 1.35 -30.46 -21.72
C GLY A 114 1.30 -29.62 -23.01
N GLY A 115 0.39 -28.67 -23.15
CA GLY A 115 0.30 -27.81 -24.33
C GLY A 115 1.36 -26.70 -24.35
N ARG A 116 1.88 -26.38 -25.56
CA ARG A 116 2.82 -25.25 -25.84
C ARG A 116 2.11 -23.89 -25.75
N GLY A 117 1.17 -23.71 -24.82
CA GLY A 117 0.46 -22.47 -24.61
C GLY A 117 1.37 -21.36 -24.10
N ARG A 118 1.06 -20.14 -24.50
CA ARG A 118 1.70 -18.93 -23.97
C ARG A 118 0.85 -18.36 -22.87
N PHE A 119 1.48 -17.70 -21.93
CA PHE A 119 0.81 -16.90 -20.90
C PHE A 119 0.81 -15.44 -21.30
N ALA A 120 -0.29 -14.77 -21.04
CA ALA A 120 -0.49 -13.34 -21.30
C ALA A 120 -0.93 -12.60 -20.05
N LEU A 121 -0.75 -11.30 -20.06
CA LEU A 121 -1.18 -10.41 -18.99
C LEU A 121 -2.71 -10.28 -19.06
N GLY A 122 -3.40 -10.88 -18.10
CA GLY A 122 -4.85 -10.71 -17.91
C GLY A 122 -5.21 -9.39 -17.23
N GLU A 123 -6.50 -9.05 -17.24
CA GLU A 123 -7.00 -7.81 -16.61
C GLU A 123 -6.64 -7.74 -15.12
N GLY A 124 -6.81 -8.84 -14.38
CA GLY A 124 -6.43 -8.92 -12.96
C GLY A 124 -4.94 -8.77 -12.70
N GLY A 125 -4.09 -9.23 -13.63
CA GLY A 125 -2.63 -9.15 -13.54
C GLY A 125 -2.08 -7.72 -13.69
N ARG A 126 -2.85 -6.80 -14.28
CA ARG A 126 -2.46 -5.38 -14.42
C ARG A 126 -2.21 -4.68 -13.08
N TRP A 127 -2.89 -5.14 -12.02
CA TRP A 127 -2.68 -4.63 -10.66
C TRP A 127 -1.34 -5.07 -10.03
N LEU A 128 -0.56 -5.91 -10.74
CA LEU A 128 0.78 -6.35 -10.36
C LEU A 128 1.88 -5.71 -11.21
N LEU A 129 1.55 -4.82 -12.15
CA LEU A 129 2.55 -4.07 -12.93
C LEU A 129 3.30 -3.09 -12.02
N ASP A 130 4.62 -3.06 -12.11
CA ASP A 130 5.45 -2.11 -11.35
C ASP A 130 5.22 -0.68 -11.86
N GLY A 131 5.08 0.25 -10.92
CA GLY A 131 4.87 1.67 -11.24
C GLY A 131 3.49 2.02 -11.83
N ALA A 132 2.58 1.06 -12.04
CA ALA A 132 1.23 1.38 -12.48
C ALA A 132 0.41 2.04 -11.35
N PRO A 133 -0.45 3.03 -11.65
CA PRO A 133 -1.32 3.62 -10.64
C PRO A 133 -2.19 2.57 -9.96
N GLY A 134 -2.15 2.53 -8.63
CA GLY A 134 -2.88 1.54 -7.84
C GLY A 134 -2.27 0.14 -7.81
N SER A 135 -1.05 -0.04 -8.29
CA SER A 135 -0.34 -1.32 -8.22
C SER A 135 -0.20 -1.82 -6.79
N ALA A 136 -0.50 -3.11 -6.59
CA ALA A 136 -0.29 -3.80 -5.34
C ALA A 136 1.07 -4.53 -5.28
N ARG A 137 1.87 -4.52 -6.36
CA ARG A 137 3.07 -5.36 -6.48
C ARG A 137 4.01 -5.24 -5.29
N LYS A 138 4.41 -4.03 -4.92
CA LYS A 138 5.37 -3.80 -3.83
C LYS A 138 4.85 -4.24 -2.47
N TRP A 139 3.53 -4.13 -2.23
CA TRP A 139 2.88 -4.63 -1.01
C TRP A 139 2.83 -6.14 -0.92
N LEU A 140 2.96 -6.84 -2.05
CA LEU A 140 2.88 -8.29 -2.18
C LEU A 140 4.26 -8.94 -2.40
N ASP A 141 5.33 -8.15 -2.49
CA ASP A 141 6.69 -8.61 -2.71
C ASP A 141 7.23 -9.35 -1.47
N LEU A 142 7.51 -10.64 -1.61
CA LEU A 142 8.03 -11.49 -0.52
C LEU A 142 9.45 -11.14 -0.09
N GLU A 143 10.23 -10.49 -0.96
CA GLU A 143 11.60 -10.04 -0.69
C GLU A 143 11.63 -8.63 -0.10
N GLY A 144 10.52 -7.88 -0.22
CA GLY A 144 10.34 -6.55 0.34
C GLY A 144 9.66 -6.52 1.71
N PHE A 145 9.13 -5.34 2.05
CA PHE A 145 8.38 -5.11 3.29
C PHE A 145 7.10 -5.97 3.36
N GLY A 146 6.45 -6.24 2.23
CA GLY A 146 5.30 -7.15 2.16
C GLY A 146 5.60 -8.52 2.75
N GLY A 147 6.71 -9.13 2.33
CA GLY A 147 7.14 -10.41 2.88
C GLY A 147 7.58 -10.34 4.35
N HIS A 148 8.06 -9.19 4.82
CA HIS A 148 8.33 -8.98 6.25
C HIS A 148 7.03 -9.00 7.06
N MET A 149 5.99 -8.30 6.61
CA MET A 149 4.66 -8.33 7.24
C MET A 149 4.07 -9.75 7.26
N ASP A 150 4.15 -10.47 6.13
CA ASP A 150 3.64 -11.84 6.04
C ASP A 150 4.32 -12.77 7.06
N ARG A 151 5.64 -12.69 7.20
CA ARG A 151 6.40 -13.47 8.20
C ARG A 151 5.95 -13.17 9.64
N ALA A 152 5.64 -11.91 9.95
CA ALA A 152 5.13 -11.54 11.28
C ALA A 152 3.78 -12.21 11.59
N PHE A 153 2.92 -12.41 10.58
CA PHE A 153 1.64 -13.10 10.75
C PHE A 153 1.79 -14.60 11.04
N PHE A 154 2.87 -15.26 10.66
CA PHE A 154 3.11 -16.65 11.09
C PHE A 154 3.32 -16.77 12.61
N GLU A 155 3.72 -15.68 13.26
CA GLU A 155 3.88 -15.60 14.72
C GLU A 155 2.62 -15.14 15.46
N LEU A 156 1.49 -14.92 14.75
CA LEU A 156 0.26 -14.39 15.33
C LEU A 156 -0.24 -15.19 16.55
N LEU A 157 -0.12 -16.52 16.52
CA LEU A 157 -0.53 -17.35 17.66
C LEU A 157 0.29 -17.02 18.92
N GLY A 158 1.61 -16.88 18.75
CA GLY A 158 2.52 -16.47 19.83
C GLY A 158 2.19 -15.08 20.34
N THR A 159 2.01 -14.14 19.42
CA THR A 159 1.64 -12.76 19.70
C THR A 159 0.34 -12.65 20.52
N VAL A 160 -0.71 -13.36 20.11
CA VAL A 160 -1.99 -13.36 20.86
C VAL A 160 -1.85 -13.97 22.25
N ARG A 161 -1.02 -14.99 22.40
CA ARG A 161 -0.76 -15.62 23.73
C ARG A 161 0.07 -14.73 24.65
N ALA A 162 1.01 -13.98 24.09
CA ALA A 162 1.91 -13.10 24.85
C ALA A 162 1.29 -11.73 25.14
N GLY A 163 0.23 -11.33 24.42
CA GLY A 163 -0.35 -10.00 24.50
C GLY A 163 0.47 -8.92 23.80
N GLY A 164 1.41 -9.31 22.93
CA GLY A 164 2.28 -8.40 22.16
C GLY A 164 3.18 -9.18 21.20
N PRO A 165 3.93 -8.48 20.33
CA PRO A 165 4.72 -9.12 19.28
C PRO A 165 5.82 -10.02 19.87
N VAL A 166 5.93 -11.23 19.35
CA VAL A 166 6.99 -12.19 19.72
C VAL A 166 8.20 -12.10 18.78
N ALA A 167 8.03 -11.53 17.59
CA ALA A 167 9.11 -11.17 16.68
C ALA A 167 9.26 -9.66 16.62
N ALA A 168 10.51 -9.15 16.60
CA ALA A 168 10.75 -7.72 16.43
C ALA A 168 10.38 -7.32 14.99
N GLY A 169 9.26 -6.62 14.82
CA GLY A 169 8.66 -6.27 13.52
C GLY A 169 8.63 -4.79 13.19
N ASN A 170 9.05 -3.90 14.10
CA ASN A 170 9.03 -2.47 13.85
C ASN A 170 10.15 -2.01 12.88
N LYS A 171 10.04 -0.82 12.31
CA LYS A 171 11.00 -0.24 11.34
C LYS A 171 12.46 -0.30 11.82
N VAL A 172 12.70 -0.23 13.11
CA VAL A 172 14.05 -0.25 13.71
C VAL A 172 14.71 -1.63 13.57
N SER A 173 13.93 -2.70 13.49
CA SER A 173 14.41 -4.09 13.38
C SER A 173 14.36 -4.65 11.96
N LEU A 174 13.99 -3.85 10.95
CA LEU A 174 13.97 -4.27 9.54
C LEU A 174 15.40 -4.46 9.02
N SER A 175 15.58 -5.42 8.10
CA SER A 175 16.79 -5.43 7.28
C SER A 175 16.87 -4.15 6.43
N PRO A 176 18.08 -3.72 5.99
CA PRO A 176 18.21 -2.54 5.13
C PRO A 176 17.32 -2.59 3.88
N GLU A 177 17.18 -3.77 3.26
CA GLU A 177 16.36 -3.98 2.08
C GLU A 177 14.87 -3.81 2.38
N ALA A 178 14.38 -4.41 3.48
CA ALA A 178 12.99 -4.26 3.90
C ALA A 178 12.66 -2.84 4.34
N ALA A 179 13.62 -2.15 4.99
CA ALA A 179 13.48 -0.74 5.36
C ALA A 179 13.41 0.17 4.14
N GLY A 180 14.28 -0.04 3.14
CA GLY A 180 14.23 0.68 1.87
C GLY A 180 12.91 0.45 1.12
N SER A 181 12.42 -0.79 1.06
CA SER A 181 11.13 -1.13 0.47
C SER A 181 9.97 -0.45 1.21
N TYR A 182 10.01 -0.41 2.54
CA TYR A 182 9.02 0.32 3.34
C TYR A 182 9.01 1.82 3.02
N ASP A 183 10.20 2.43 2.98
CA ASP A 183 10.35 3.86 2.69
C ASP A 183 9.81 4.21 1.29
N GLU A 184 10.03 3.36 0.28
CA GLU A 184 9.45 3.52 -1.06
C GLU A 184 7.92 3.45 -1.05
N LEU A 185 7.33 2.45 -0.37
CA LEU A 185 5.89 2.29 -0.24
C LEU A 185 5.24 3.51 0.43
N MET A 186 5.85 4.00 1.51
CA MET A 186 5.34 5.18 2.20
C MET A 186 5.50 6.46 1.37
N ALA A 187 6.58 6.58 0.61
CA ALA A 187 6.79 7.70 -0.32
C ALA A 187 5.77 7.69 -1.48
N GLU A 188 5.49 6.54 -2.07
CA GLU A 188 4.44 6.39 -3.11
C GLU A 188 3.07 6.79 -2.56
N ARG A 189 2.73 6.32 -1.39
CA ARG A 189 1.48 6.68 -0.71
C ARG A 189 1.43 8.19 -0.42
N ALA A 190 2.52 8.78 0.08
CA ALA A 190 2.60 10.20 0.36
C ALA A 190 2.47 11.05 -0.92
N ARG A 191 3.06 10.63 -2.03
CA ARG A 191 2.90 11.30 -3.34
C ARG A 191 1.45 11.23 -3.84
N ALA A 192 0.79 10.10 -3.68
CA ALA A 192 -0.61 9.91 -4.11
C ALA A 192 -1.59 10.75 -3.26
N GLU A 193 -1.37 10.86 -1.97
CA GLU A 193 -2.25 11.56 -1.02
C GLU A 193 -1.88 13.05 -0.85
N GLY A 194 -0.65 13.44 -1.17
CA GLY A 194 -0.10 14.79 -0.96
C GLY A 194 -0.93 15.94 -1.55
N PRO A 195 -1.40 15.87 -2.81
CA PRO A 195 -2.25 16.91 -3.38
C PRO A 195 -3.54 17.14 -2.59
N ALA A 196 -4.25 16.05 -2.21
CA ALA A 196 -5.46 16.15 -1.41
C ALA A 196 -5.21 16.76 -0.02
N LEU A 197 -4.06 16.46 0.58
CA LEU A 197 -3.64 17.06 1.84
C LEU A 197 -3.33 18.56 1.68
N ALA A 198 -2.68 18.95 0.57
CA ALA A 198 -2.37 20.35 0.31
C ALA A 198 -3.64 21.21 0.11
N GLU A 199 -4.73 20.62 -0.36
CA GLU A 199 -6.00 21.30 -0.61
C GLU A 199 -6.94 21.35 0.59
N VAL A 200 -6.81 20.40 1.53
CA VAL A 200 -7.83 20.19 2.58
C VAL A 200 -7.83 21.25 3.66
N LEU A 201 -6.73 22.01 3.77
CA LEU A 201 -6.53 22.98 4.83
C LEU A 201 -5.70 24.16 4.31
N ASP A 202 -5.96 25.35 4.83
CA ASP A 202 -5.17 26.55 4.49
C ASP A 202 -3.78 26.51 5.17
N TRP A 203 -2.80 25.98 4.42
CA TRP A 203 -1.40 25.90 4.86
C TRP A 203 -0.70 27.25 4.89
N SER A 204 -1.23 28.28 4.19
CA SER A 204 -0.64 29.62 4.17
C SER A 204 -0.67 30.33 5.53
N ARG A 205 -1.50 29.83 6.46
CA ARG A 205 -1.56 30.32 7.84
C ARG A 205 -0.32 29.96 8.67
N PHE A 206 0.48 29.00 8.20
CA PHE A 206 1.69 28.56 8.89
C PHE A 206 2.95 29.15 8.23
N LYS A 207 3.93 29.49 9.02
CA LYS A 207 5.27 29.90 8.57
C LYS A 207 6.24 28.74 8.62
N HIS A 208 6.06 27.83 9.58
CA HIS A 208 6.92 26.67 9.79
C HIS A 208 6.11 25.44 10.16
N VAL A 209 6.30 24.38 9.40
CA VAL A 209 5.72 23.05 9.62
C VAL A 209 6.83 22.06 9.91
N VAL A 210 6.64 21.22 10.94
CA VAL A 210 7.51 20.10 11.28
C VAL A 210 6.79 18.81 11.01
N ASP A 211 7.33 17.98 10.13
CA ASP A 211 6.81 16.62 9.82
C ASP A 211 7.57 15.60 10.67
N VAL A 212 6.88 14.99 11.62
CA VAL A 212 7.44 14.05 12.58
C VAL A 212 7.19 12.63 12.12
N GLY A 213 8.27 11.89 11.88
CA GLY A 213 8.19 10.57 11.29
C GLY A 213 7.82 10.61 9.81
N GLY A 214 8.21 11.68 9.09
CA GLY A 214 7.82 11.90 7.69
C GLY A 214 8.56 11.05 6.66
N GLY A 215 9.34 10.04 7.09
CA GLY A 215 10.03 9.09 6.22
C GLY A 215 11.03 9.78 5.29
N THR A 216 10.86 9.60 3.98
CA THR A 216 11.70 10.23 2.96
C THR A 216 11.32 11.68 2.63
N GLY A 217 10.37 12.28 3.35
CA GLY A 217 9.95 13.67 3.19
C GLY A 217 9.00 13.95 2.03
N ALA A 218 8.44 12.92 1.39
CA ALA A 218 7.57 13.08 0.22
C ALA A 218 6.35 13.97 0.48
N GLN A 219 5.77 13.94 1.69
CA GLN A 219 4.68 14.83 2.09
C GLN A 219 5.13 16.27 2.20
N LEU A 220 6.28 16.53 2.85
CA LEU A 220 6.85 17.89 2.93
C LEU A 220 7.18 18.45 1.54
N ILE A 221 7.70 17.63 0.63
CA ILE A 221 7.95 18.04 -0.77
C ILE A 221 6.65 18.53 -1.40
N ALA A 222 5.55 17.79 -1.27
CA ALA A 222 4.26 18.21 -1.82
C ALA A 222 3.78 19.54 -1.23
N LEU A 223 3.87 19.72 0.09
CA LEU A 223 3.45 20.93 0.78
C LEU A 223 4.33 22.13 0.43
N LEU A 224 5.66 21.98 0.46
CA LEU A 224 6.59 23.09 0.18
C LEU A 224 6.59 23.50 -1.29
N THR A 225 6.26 22.56 -2.19
CA THR A 225 6.04 22.88 -3.62
C THR A 225 4.76 23.67 -3.82
N ALA A 226 3.68 23.30 -3.14
CA ALA A 226 2.40 24.00 -3.23
C ALA A 226 2.42 25.37 -2.51
N PHE A 227 3.22 25.49 -1.45
CA PHE A 227 3.32 26.70 -0.61
C PHE A 227 4.78 27.16 -0.45
N PRO A 228 5.36 27.85 -1.44
CA PRO A 228 6.78 28.23 -1.45
C PRO A 228 7.21 29.15 -0.30
N GLY A 229 6.26 29.82 0.37
CA GLY A 229 6.52 30.63 1.56
C GLY A 229 6.59 29.85 2.87
N LEU A 230 6.24 28.57 2.85
CA LEU A 230 6.23 27.68 4.00
C LEU A 230 7.66 27.14 4.24
N ARG A 231 8.12 27.20 5.50
CA ARG A 231 9.36 26.52 5.93
C ARG A 231 9.01 25.13 6.44
N GLY A 232 9.76 24.10 6.01
CA GLY A 232 9.62 22.72 6.45
C GLY A 232 10.81 22.25 7.28
N THR A 233 10.56 21.37 8.23
CA THR A 233 11.58 20.56 8.91
C THR A 233 11.07 19.13 9.01
N LEU A 234 11.89 18.18 8.55
CA LEU A 234 11.67 16.74 8.72
C LEU A 234 12.33 16.29 10.02
N VAL A 235 11.60 15.54 10.84
CA VAL A 235 12.14 14.82 12.01
C VAL A 235 11.97 13.32 11.71
N GLU A 236 13.08 12.59 11.61
CA GLU A 236 13.02 11.18 11.22
C GLU A 236 14.24 10.41 11.80
N LEU A 237 14.15 9.07 11.85
CA LEU A 237 15.25 8.20 12.21
C LEU A 237 16.43 8.36 11.24
N PRO A 238 17.70 8.22 11.72
CA PRO A 238 18.88 8.46 10.89
C PRO A 238 18.92 7.64 9.60
N ALA A 239 18.33 6.45 9.58
CA ALA A 239 18.33 5.55 8.42
C ALA A 239 17.68 6.14 7.16
N SER A 240 16.61 6.96 7.30
CA SER A 240 15.89 7.56 6.16
C SER A 240 16.38 8.96 5.78
N ILE A 241 17.25 9.58 6.60
CA ILE A 241 17.68 10.98 6.42
C ILE A 241 18.42 11.21 5.11
N VAL A 242 19.34 10.31 4.74
CA VAL A 242 20.12 10.45 3.50
C VAL A 242 19.20 10.44 2.27
N THR A 243 18.25 9.51 2.25
CA THR A 243 17.25 9.43 1.17
C THR A 243 16.36 10.67 1.13
N ALA A 244 15.91 11.16 2.29
CA ALA A 244 15.11 12.38 2.38
C ALA A 244 15.85 13.60 1.82
N GLN A 245 17.13 13.80 2.20
CA GLN A 245 17.95 14.90 1.71
C GLN A 245 18.14 14.85 0.18
N GLN A 246 18.34 13.65 -0.37
CA GLN A 246 18.40 13.46 -1.83
C GLN A 246 17.09 13.85 -2.52
N GLN A 247 15.94 13.39 -1.99
CA GLN A 247 14.62 13.71 -2.55
C GLN A 247 14.30 15.22 -2.47
N PHE A 248 14.68 15.89 -1.37
CA PHE A 248 14.54 17.36 -1.29
C PHE A 248 15.38 18.08 -2.33
N ALA A 249 16.63 17.65 -2.55
CA ALA A 249 17.50 18.23 -3.57
C ALA A 249 16.97 18.00 -4.98
N GLU A 250 16.52 16.80 -5.31
CA GLU A 250 15.90 16.44 -6.60
C GLU A 250 14.63 17.24 -6.87
N ALA A 251 13.81 17.47 -5.85
CA ALA A 251 12.59 18.28 -5.95
C ALA A 251 12.87 19.80 -5.96
N GLY A 252 14.12 20.23 -5.74
CA GLY A 252 14.47 21.65 -5.63
C GLY A 252 13.86 22.35 -4.41
N VAL A 253 13.57 21.58 -3.34
CA VAL A 253 12.91 22.08 -2.14
C VAL A 253 13.92 22.22 -1.01
N SER A 254 13.93 23.40 -0.34
CA SER A 254 14.75 23.61 0.86
C SER A 254 13.99 23.18 2.10
N CYS A 255 14.51 22.18 2.82
CA CYS A 255 13.91 21.65 4.03
C CYS A 255 14.97 21.41 5.11
N GLY A 256 14.66 21.78 6.35
CA GLY A 256 15.46 21.40 7.51
C GLY A 256 15.32 19.91 7.80
N VAL A 257 16.40 19.29 8.31
CA VAL A 257 16.35 17.87 8.67
C VAL A 257 16.94 17.67 10.06
N LEU A 258 16.22 16.98 10.93
CA LEU A 258 16.61 16.61 12.28
C LEU A 258 16.53 15.08 12.43
N GLY A 259 17.70 14.43 12.43
CA GLY A 259 17.82 12.98 12.55
C GLY A 259 17.93 12.52 14.01
N GLY A 260 17.10 11.58 14.42
CA GLY A 260 17.16 10.96 15.74
C GLY A 260 15.85 10.35 16.20
N ASN A 261 15.86 9.77 17.38
CA ASN A 261 14.66 9.26 18.01
C ASN A 261 13.81 10.43 18.54
N LEU A 262 12.55 10.51 18.12
CA LEU A 262 11.59 11.54 18.56
C LEU A 262 11.59 11.72 20.09
N PHE A 263 11.65 10.64 20.85
CA PHE A 263 11.56 10.67 22.30
C PHE A 263 12.80 11.26 22.99
N GLU A 264 13.94 11.29 22.29
CA GLU A 264 15.23 11.82 22.79
C GLU A 264 15.53 13.24 22.29
N LEU A 265 14.95 13.62 21.12
CA LEU A 265 15.23 14.90 20.49
C LEU A 265 14.50 16.07 21.17
N GLU A 266 15.09 17.25 21.12
CA GLU A 266 14.38 18.51 21.28
C GLU A 266 13.84 18.96 19.92
N LEU A 267 12.53 19.15 19.83
CA LEU A 267 11.88 19.59 18.60
C LEU A 267 12.05 21.11 18.40
N PRO A 268 12.25 21.56 17.16
CA PRO A 268 12.29 22.97 16.84
C PRO A 268 10.93 23.62 17.06
N ARG A 269 10.90 24.92 17.39
CA ARG A 269 9.66 25.69 17.49
C ARG A 269 8.98 25.78 16.11
N ALA A 270 7.65 25.54 16.07
CA ALA A 270 6.89 25.56 14.82
C ALA A 270 5.43 25.96 15.03
N ASP A 271 4.80 26.44 13.95
CA ASP A 271 3.36 26.76 13.94
C ASP A 271 2.51 25.50 13.82
N ALA A 272 3.01 24.45 13.15
CA ALA A 272 2.34 23.18 13.06
C ALA A 272 3.29 21.98 13.11
N PHE A 273 2.86 20.94 13.82
CA PHE A 273 3.48 19.63 13.81
C PHE A 273 2.53 18.67 13.05
N VAL A 274 3.07 17.91 12.11
CA VAL A 274 2.35 16.90 11.34
C VAL A 274 2.83 15.53 11.78
N LEU A 275 1.92 14.65 12.18
CA LEU A 275 2.18 13.25 12.50
C LEU A 275 1.26 12.40 11.62
N ARG A 276 1.84 11.77 10.58
CA ARG A 276 1.08 10.99 9.61
C ARG A 276 1.45 9.52 9.68
N TYR A 277 0.46 8.66 9.95
CA TYR A 277 0.66 7.22 10.12
C TYR A 277 1.81 6.91 11.10
N LEU A 278 1.89 7.69 12.18
CA LEU A 278 2.93 7.58 13.19
C LEU A 278 2.38 7.12 14.53
N LEU A 279 1.29 7.74 15.01
CA LEU A 279 0.78 7.46 16.35
C LEU A 279 0.22 6.05 16.49
N HIS A 280 -0.25 5.45 15.41
CA HIS A 280 -0.69 4.06 15.40
C HIS A 280 0.48 3.05 15.63
N SER A 281 1.72 3.47 15.47
CA SER A 281 2.90 2.64 15.75
C SER A 281 3.28 2.60 17.23
N PHE A 282 2.60 3.37 18.07
CA PHE A 282 2.92 3.58 19.49
C PHE A 282 1.83 3.04 20.42
N GLU A 283 2.24 2.59 21.61
CA GLU A 283 1.35 2.42 22.75
C GLU A 283 0.81 3.79 23.22
N ASP A 284 -0.22 3.79 24.07
CA ASP A 284 -0.89 5.03 24.47
C ASP A 284 0.06 5.99 25.20
N ASP A 285 0.90 5.52 26.11
CA ASP A 285 1.87 6.33 26.82
C ASP A 285 2.87 7.01 25.88
N GLN A 286 3.37 6.28 24.89
CA GLN A 286 4.27 6.83 23.88
C GLN A 286 3.57 7.83 22.97
N ALA A 287 2.33 7.56 22.59
CA ALA A 287 1.53 8.48 21.78
C ALA A 287 1.26 9.80 22.55
N VAL A 288 0.95 9.71 23.85
CA VAL A 288 0.82 10.88 24.73
C VAL A 288 2.16 11.65 24.80
N GLU A 289 3.28 10.97 25.00
CA GLU A 289 4.59 11.60 25.05
C GLU A 289 4.95 12.31 23.74
N ALA A 290 4.71 11.67 22.59
CA ALA A 290 4.94 12.25 21.26
C ALA A 290 4.14 13.55 21.08
N LEU A 291 2.85 13.54 21.41
CA LEU A 291 1.98 14.72 21.34
C LEU A 291 2.42 15.81 22.34
N ALA A 292 2.80 15.45 23.55
CA ALA A 292 3.27 16.39 24.56
C ALA A 292 4.58 17.07 24.12
N LYS A 293 5.50 16.38 23.47
CA LYS A 293 6.71 16.97 22.89
C LYS A 293 6.37 17.97 21.78
N CYS A 294 5.47 17.63 20.87
CA CYS A 294 4.98 18.55 19.85
C CYS A 294 4.34 19.79 20.49
N ARG A 295 3.44 19.59 21.48
CA ARG A 295 2.80 20.69 22.22
C ARG A 295 3.80 21.63 22.85
N LYS A 296 4.87 21.11 23.50
CA LYS A 296 5.91 21.91 24.15
C LYS A 296 6.64 22.81 23.14
N ALA A 297 6.76 22.37 21.89
CA ALA A 297 7.46 23.07 20.82
C ALA A 297 6.56 23.94 19.94
N LEU A 298 5.23 24.00 20.19
CA LEU A 298 4.32 24.87 19.45
C LEU A 298 4.64 26.37 19.67
N GLU A 299 4.57 27.12 18.57
CA GLU A 299 4.45 28.59 18.63
C GLU A 299 3.06 28.98 19.19
N PRO A 300 2.88 30.20 19.69
CA PRO A 300 1.56 30.69 20.10
C PRO A 300 0.54 30.55 18.98
N ASN A 301 -0.63 29.98 19.28
CA ASN A 301 -1.70 29.64 18.33
C ASN A 301 -1.36 28.56 17.30
N GLY A 302 -0.27 27.82 17.51
CA GLY A 302 0.08 26.66 16.70
C GLY A 302 -0.84 25.46 16.93
N CYS A 303 -0.69 24.43 16.11
CA CYS A 303 -1.48 23.21 16.21
C CYS A 303 -0.67 21.93 15.94
N VAL A 304 -1.21 20.80 16.38
CA VAL A 304 -0.73 19.47 16.03
C VAL A 304 -1.77 18.85 15.08
N LEU A 305 -1.31 18.41 13.91
CA LEU A 305 -2.10 17.77 12.88
C LEU A 305 -1.79 16.26 12.89
N VAL A 306 -2.76 15.46 13.33
CA VAL A 306 -2.67 14.01 13.36
C VAL A 306 -3.41 13.45 12.14
N LEU A 307 -2.71 12.73 11.30
CA LEU A 307 -3.19 12.17 10.04
C LEU A 307 -3.23 10.65 10.14
N GLU A 308 -4.41 10.12 10.47
CA GLU A 308 -4.60 8.69 10.74
C GLU A 308 -5.93 8.17 10.16
N ALA A 309 -6.01 6.86 9.91
CA ALA A 309 -7.16 6.21 9.29
C ALA A 309 -8.32 5.97 10.30
N SER A 310 -8.66 6.97 11.11
CA SER A 310 -9.64 6.88 12.20
C SER A 310 -11.10 6.62 11.75
N ASP A 311 -11.38 6.65 10.43
CA ASP A 311 -12.70 6.44 9.81
C ASP A 311 -12.75 5.21 8.89
N ALA A 312 -11.72 4.37 8.93
CA ALA A 312 -11.71 3.13 8.17
C ALA A 312 -12.95 2.28 8.48
N THR A 313 -13.42 1.54 7.48
CA THR A 313 -14.51 0.57 7.72
C THR A 313 -14.10 -0.42 8.81
N PRO A 314 -15.04 -0.99 9.58
CA PRO A 314 -14.70 -1.89 10.70
C PRO A 314 -13.74 -3.04 10.28
N ALA A 315 -13.86 -3.56 9.07
CA ALA A 315 -13.00 -4.62 8.58
C ALA A 315 -11.57 -4.12 8.30
N VAL A 316 -11.42 -2.95 7.68
CA VAL A 316 -10.12 -2.34 7.41
C VAL A 316 -9.44 -1.93 8.71
N PHE A 317 -10.19 -1.30 9.63
CA PHE A 317 -9.70 -0.93 10.95
C PHE A 317 -9.16 -2.15 11.71
N ALA A 318 -9.95 -3.23 11.83
CA ALA A 318 -9.54 -4.44 12.52
C ALA A 318 -8.33 -5.12 11.86
N SER A 319 -8.23 -5.09 10.53
CA SER A 319 -7.08 -5.66 9.82
C SER A 319 -5.79 -4.87 10.10
N MET A 320 -5.88 -3.53 10.10
CA MET A 320 -4.74 -2.67 10.41
C MET A 320 -4.33 -2.78 11.89
N ASP A 321 -5.30 -2.85 12.80
CA ASP A 321 -5.05 -3.03 14.22
C ASP A 321 -4.31 -4.36 14.49
N LEU A 322 -4.74 -5.45 13.83
CA LEU A 322 -4.07 -6.72 13.92
C LEU A 322 -2.65 -6.68 13.31
N LEU A 323 -2.46 -5.92 12.22
CA LEU A 323 -1.15 -5.69 11.63
C LEU A 323 -0.23 -4.92 12.60
N MET A 324 -0.72 -3.87 13.24
CA MET A 324 0.04 -3.12 14.25
C MET A 324 0.44 -4.01 15.42
N LEU A 325 -0.44 -4.91 15.86
CA LEU A 325 -0.16 -5.86 16.94
C LEU A 325 0.98 -6.84 16.58
N VAL A 326 1.04 -7.35 15.35
CA VAL A 326 2.09 -8.32 14.96
C VAL A 326 3.42 -7.64 14.60
N LEU A 327 3.40 -6.40 14.12
CA LEU A 327 4.59 -5.65 13.74
C LEU A 327 5.26 -4.91 14.90
N GLY A 328 4.51 -4.61 15.97
CA GLY A 328 5.01 -3.82 17.09
C GLY A 328 4.03 -3.80 18.26
N HIS A 329 4.17 -2.82 19.14
CA HIS A 329 3.23 -2.56 20.23
C HIS A 329 2.19 -1.48 19.87
N GLY A 330 2.10 -1.15 18.58
CA GLY A 330 1.17 -0.16 18.09
C GLY A 330 -0.28 -0.66 18.07
N ARG A 331 -1.19 0.27 17.82
CA ARG A 331 -2.63 0.00 17.71
C ARG A 331 -3.34 1.06 16.89
N GLU A 332 -4.35 0.65 16.15
CA GLU A 332 -5.29 1.60 15.57
C GLU A 332 -6.18 2.21 16.66
N ARG A 333 -6.55 3.47 16.47
CA ARG A 333 -7.39 4.20 17.43
C ARG A 333 -8.64 4.77 16.76
N THR A 334 -9.76 4.68 17.45
CA THR A 334 -10.96 5.44 17.08
C THR A 334 -10.72 6.92 17.31
N LEU A 335 -11.59 7.75 16.71
CA LEU A 335 -11.54 9.19 16.92
C LEU A 335 -11.57 9.58 18.41
N ALA A 336 -12.44 8.92 19.21
CA ALA A 336 -12.52 9.17 20.65
C ALA A 336 -11.20 8.83 21.37
N GLN A 337 -10.55 7.72 21.00
CA GLN A 337 -9.27 7.33 21.59
C GLN A 337 -8.14 8.28 21.18
N TYR A 338 -8.14 8.86 19.96
CA TYR A 338 -7.21 9.93 19.62
C TYR A 338 -7.47 11.19 20.45
N ASP A 339 -8.73 11.54 20.73
CA ASP A 339 -9.07 12.65 21.61
C ASP A 339 -8.59 12.42 23.05
N ASP A 340 -8.74 11.19 23.56
CA ASP A 340 -8.27 10.84 24.92
C ASP A 340 -6.74 10.97 25.03
N VAL A 341 -6.00 10.45 24.04
CA VAL A 341 -4.54 10.58 23.99
C VAL A 341 -4.10 12.03 23.85
N ALA A 342 -4.77 12.83 23.02
CA ALA A 342 -4.50 14.25 22.86
C ALA A 342 -4.81 15.04 24.15
N ALA A 343 -5.91 14.74 24.81
CA ALA A 343 -6.29 15.36 26.09
C ALA A 343 -5.27 15.05 27.20
N ALA A 344 -4.77 13.82 27.28
CA ALA A 344 -3.71 13.43 28.20
C ALA A 344 -2.41 14.19 27.93
N ALA A 345 -2.13 14.56 26.66
CA ALA A 345 -1.00 15.42 26.27
C ALA A 345 -1.28 16.92 26.48
N GLY A 346 -2.47 17.32 26.97
CA GLY A 346 -2.88 18.70 27.18
C GLY A 346 -3.29 19.43 25.90
N LEU A 347 -3.82 18.70 24.92
CA LEU A 347 -4.33 19.21 23.66
C LEU A 347 -5.84 18.96 23.56
N SER A 348 -6.55 19.82 22.84
CA SER A 348 -7.98 19.67 22.55
C SER A 348 -8.23 19.71 21.06
N ARG A 349 -9.17 18.88 20.57
CA ARG A 349 -9.49 18.86 19.16
C ARG A 349 -10.27 20.10 18.75
N LYS A 350 -9.74 20.84 17.77
CA LYS A 350 -10.34 22.02 17.19
C LYS A 350 -11.17 21.70 15.94
N ALA A 351 -10.68 20.82 15.07
CA ALA A 351 -11.32 20.52 13.79
C ALA A 351 -10.97 19.11 13.29
N ILE A 352 -11.80 18.62 12.37
CA ILE A 352 -11.53 17.43 11.55
C ILE A 352 -11.66 17.86 10.09
N TYR A 353 -10.68 17.49 9.28
CA TYR A 353 -10.71 17.70 7.84
C TYR A 353 -10.75 16.36 7.11
N HIS A 354 -11.43 16.34 5.96
CA HIS A 354 -11.67 15.17 5.14
C HIS A 354 -11.06 15.38 3.75
N PRO A 355 -9.79 14.99 3.54
CA PRO A 355 -9.18 15.04 2.20
C PRO A 355 -9.95 14.14 1.23
N THR A 356 -9.87 14.46 -0.07
CA THR A 356 -10.44 13.61 -1.13
C THR A 356 -9.70 12.28 -1.29
N ALA A 357 -8.46 12.20 -0.81
CA ALA A 357 -7.65 10.98 -0.73
C ALA A 357 -6.77 11.02 0.52
N GLY A 358 -6.52 9.85 1.10
CA GLY A 358 -5.69 9.73 2.31
C GLY A 358 -6.47 9.75 3.62
N PRO A 359 -5.76 9.90 4.74
CA PRO A 359 -6.34 9.84 6.07
C PRO A 359 -7.04 11.14 6.45
N ARG A 360 -7.95 11.09 7.44
CA ARG A 360 -8.46 12.30 8.09
C ARG A 360 -7.34 13.10 8.72
N VAL A 361 -7.51 14.42 8.73
CA VAL A 361 -6.65 15.34 9.47
C VAL A 361 -7.37 15.79 10.73
N LEU A 362 -6.83 15.45 11.88
CA LEU A 362 -7.31 15.86 13.20
C LEU A 362 -6.47 17.05 13.66
N GLU A 363 -7.05 18.23 13.76
CA GLU A 363 -6.36 19.42 14.26
C GLU A 363 -6.56 19.54 15.77
N TYR A 364 -5.45 19.51 16.51
CA TYR A 364 -5.41 19.69 17.94
C TYR A 364 -4.68 20.99 18.30
N VAL A 365 -5.21 21.69 19.32
CA VAL A 365 -4.65 22.94 19.86
C VAL A 365 -4.48 22.85 21.38
N VAL A 366 -3.72 23.76 21.95
CA VAL A 366 -3.51 23.87 23.41
C VAL A 366 -4.78 24.38 24.11
#